data_bdef9c263f3b7eec2f8882be5a0bcfc4
#
_entry.id   bdef9c263f3b7eec2f8882be5a0bcfc4
#
_cell.length_a   1.000
_cell.length_b   1.000
_cell.length_c   1.000
_cell.angle_alpha   90.00
_cell.angle_beta   90.00
_cell.angle_gamma   90.00
#
_symmetry.space_group_name_H-M   'P 1'
#
loop_
_entity.id
_entity.type
_entity.pdbx_description
1 polymer ?
#
loop_
_entity_poly.entity_id
_entity_poly.type
_entity_poly.pdbx_seq_one_letter_code
_entity_poly.pdbx_strand_id
1 'polypeptide(L)'
;MDLGLLAICFALFVVATLYASVGHGGASGYLAILSLSAYGAMEAAWLKQHAWCLNLVVAAIAFWHFYRAGHHVPKLTIPFIVASVPLAMFAGSLKVEGSVYDLLLSICLVLAAWRLYTVGTEEGDIRGVPQWNVAVPTGGAIGFASGVVGIGGGVLLSPILLLKRWATPKSAAATAAIFVWVNSLASLSGAALSNQLVLEFETLLPFFFAVIIGGFIGSRFGADVAPQHIIRKLLIIVLIVAAMKRVVGLF
;
A
#
# COMPACT_ATOMS: atom_id res chain seq x y z
N MET A 1 -9.53 6.11 27.48
CA MET A 1 -8.61 5.96 26.34
C MET A 1 -7.45 6.91 26.57
N ASP A 2 -6.24 6.41 26.56
CA ASP A 2 -5.03 7.23 26.76
C ASP A 2 -4.91 8.25 25.62
N LEU A 3 -4.44 9.48 25.93
CA LEU A 3 -4.26 10.55 24.94
C LEU A 3 -3.31 10.12 23.80
N GLY A 4 -2.32 9.30 24.12
CA GLY A 4 -1.41 8.72 23.14
C GLY A 4 -2.11 7.80 22.13
N LEU A 5 -3.01 6.94 22.60
CA LEU A 5 -3.80 6.06 21.73
C LEU A 5 -4.74 6.85 20.81
N LEU A 6 -5.36 7.92 21.34
CA LEU A 6 -6.20 8.81 20.53
C LEU A 6 -5.41 9.49 19.41
N ALA A 7 -4.21 9.98 19.71
CA ALA A 7 -3.33 10.59 18.72
C ALA A 7 -2.92 9.59 17.61
N ILE A 8 -2.60 8.35 17.99
CA ILE A 8 -2.28 7.28 17.02
C ILE A 8 -3.50 6.98 16.14
N CYS A 9 -4.69 6.79 16.72
CA CYS A 9 -5.91 6.53 15.95
C CYS A 9 -6.24 7.68 14.99
N PHE A 10 -6.08 8.93 15.42
CA PHE A 10 -6.26 10.09 14.54
C PHE A 10 -5.26 10.12 13.38
N ALA A 11 -3.98 9.85 13.66
CA ALA A 11 -2.96 9.77 12.62
C ALA A 11 -3.24 8.63 11.62
N LEU A 12 -3.65 7.45 12.12
CA LEU A 12 -4.06 6.32 11.28
C LEU A 12 -5.29 6.66 10.42
N PHE A 13 -6.28 7.36 10.98
CA PHE A 13 -7.44 7.85 10.24
C PHE A 13 -7.03 8.79 9.08
N VAL A 14 -6.17 9.77 9.35
CA VAL A 14 -5.68 10.71 8.33
C VAL A 14 -4.92 9.97 7.22
N VAL A 15 -4.02 9.07 7.59
CA VAL A 15 -3.27 8.26 6.62
C VAL A 15 -4.20 7.37 5.81
N ALA A 16 -5.15 6.69 6.45
CA ALA A 16 -6.13 5.85 5.75
C ALA A 16 -6.93 6.67 4.73
N THR A 17 -7.36 7.89 5.11
CA THR A 17 -8.10 8.79 4.20
C THR A 17 -7.26 9.16 2.97
N LEU A 18 -6.02 9.59 3.18
CA LEU A 18 -5.12 9.97 2.08
C LEU A 18 -4.79 8.79 1.16
N TYR A 19 -4.41 7.65 1.74
CA TYR A 19 -4.00 6.48 0.97
C TYR A 19 -5.17 5.84 0.22
N ALA A 20 -6.33 5.71 0.86
CA ALA A 20 -7.51 5.15 0.23
C ALA A 20 -8.01 6.00 -0.94
N SER A 21 -7.82 7.33 -0.90
CA SER A 21 -8.21 8.22 -2.00
C SER A 21 -7.46 7.94 -3.32
N VAL A 22 -6.31 7.30 -3.24
CA VAL A 22 -5.50 6.88 -4.39
C VAL A 22 -5.45 5.35 -4.55
N GLY A 23 -6.36 4.62 -3.91
CA GLY A 23 -6.48 3.17 -4.03
C GLY A 23 -5.41 2.39 -3.26
N HIS A 24 -4.76 2.97 -2.27
CA HIS A 24 -3.77 2.29 -1.44
C HIS A 24 -4.32 1.94 -0.07
N GLY A 25 -3.82 0.85 0.53
CA GLY A 25 -4.23 0.41 1.87
C GLY A 25 -3.66 1.26 3.02
N GLY A 26 -2.50 1.88 2.83
CA GLY A 26 -1.87 2.76 3.81
C GLY A 26 -0.74 2.16 4.65
N ALA A 27 -0.32 0.90 4.42
CA ALA A 27 0.65 0.22 5.29
C ALA A 27 1.97 0.96 5.49
N SER A 28 2.53 1.60 4.46
CA SER A 28 3.75 2.39 4.61
C SER A 28 3.57 3.56 5.60
N GLY A 29 2.39 4.16 5.62
CA GLY A 29 2.01 5.18 6.60
C GLY A 29 1.72 4.60 7.99
N TYR A 30 1.06 3.44 8.07
CA TYR A 30 0.80 2.76 9.34
C TYR A 30 2.09 2.30 10.02
N LEU A 31 2.97 1.64 9.27
CA LEU A 31 4.33 1.30 9.73
C LEU A 31 5.05 2.55 10.24
N ALA A 32 4.81 3.66 9.54
CA ALA A 32 5.31 4.95 9.90
C ALA A 32 4.87 5.38 11.29
N ILE A 33 3.58 5.45 11.50
CA ILE A 33 2.99 5.91 12.75
C ILE A 33 3.36 4.96 13.88
N LEU A 34 3.21 3.65 13.66
CA LEU A 34 3.50 2.64 14.68
C LEU A 34 4.98 2.68 15.12
N SER A 35 5.92 2.80 14.17
CA SER A 35 7.36 2.88 14.50
C SER A 35 7.76 4.15 15.26
N LEU A 36 7.00 5.25 15.15
CA LEU A 36 7.26 6.51 15.88
C LEU A 36 6.43 6.64 17.16
N SER A 37 5.59 5.67 17.46
CA SER A 37 4.74 5.63 18.64
C SER A 37 5.33 4.75 19.73
N ALA A 38 4.57 4.54 20.80
CA ALA A 38 4.90 3.58 21.86
C ALA A 38 5.14 2.14 21.34
N TYR A 39 4.65 1.82 20.13
CA TYR A 39 4.86 0.51 19.48
C TYR A 39 6.18 0.42 18.69
N GLY A 40 7.00 1.47 18.67
CA GLY A 40 8.26 1.50 17.92
C GLY A 40 9.31 0.48 18.39
N ALA A 41 9.20 0.02 19.64
CA ALA A 41 10.06 -1.02 20.20
C ALA A 41 9.61 -2.45 19.85
N MET A 42 8.43 -2.61 19.20
CA MET A 42 7.94 -3.93 18.79
C MET A 42 8.75 -4.50 17.63
N GLU A 43 8.82 -5.83 17.54
CA GLU A 43 9.52 -6.51 16.47
C GLU A 43 8.97 -6.15 15.08
N ALA A 44 9.84 -6.19 14.06
CA ALA A 44 9.44 -5.91 12.67
C ALA A 44 8.29 -6.83 12.19
N ALA A 45 8.22 -8.07 12.68
CA ALA A 45 7.13 -9.00 12.39
C ALA A 45 5.79 -8.47 12.90
N TRP A 46 5.75 -7.96 14.13
CA TRP A 46 4.56 -7.36 14.74
C TRP A 46 4.07 -6.16 13.92
N LEU A 47 4.97 -5.23 13.63
CA LEU A 47 4.65 -4.02 12.87
C LEU A 47 4.08 -4.34 11.48
N LYS A 48 4.73 -5.26 10.75
CA LYS A 48 4.29 -5.68 9.40
C LYS A 48 2.91 -6.32 9.42
N GLN A 49 2.67 -7.23 10.34
CA GLN A 49 1.42 -8.00 10.39
C GLN A 49 0.24 -7.12 10.77
N HIS A 50 0.42 -6.20 11.72
CA HIS A 50 -0.60 -5.20 12.06
C HIS A 50 -0.89 -4.27 10.86
N ALA A 51 0.14 -3.82 10.14
CA ALA A 51 -0.04 -3.02 8.94
C ALA A 51 -0.76 -3.79 7.82
N TRP A 52 -0.48 -5.09 7.62
CA TRP A 52 -1.22 -5.91 6.65
C TRP A 52 -2.69 -6.08 7.03
N CYS A 53 -3.01 -6.26 8.32
CA CYS A 53 -4.39 -6.34 8.78
C CYS A 53 -5.17 -5.05 8.48
N LEU A 54 -4.58 -3.89 8.77
CA LEU A 54 -5.17 -2.59 8.45
C LEU A 54 -5.31 -2.39 6.94
N ASN A 55 -4.30 -2.82 6.16
CA ASN A 55 -4.37 -2.81 4.70
C ASN A 55 -5.54 -3.63 4.15
N LEU A 56 -5.78 -4.84 4.68
CA LEU A 56 -6.88 -5.69 4.22
C LEU A 56 -8.21 -4.96 4.28
N VAL A 57 -8.46 -4.26 5.36
CA VAL A 57 -9.72 -3.52 5.55
C VAL A 57 -9.81 -2.33 4.60
N VAL A 58 -8.79 -1.47 4.61
CA VAL A 58 -8.81 -0.23 3.83
C VAL A 58 -8.75 -0.49 2.33
N ALA A 59 -7.93 -1.45 1.90
CA ALA A 59 -7.82 -1.79 0.48
C ALA A 59 -9.08 -2.46 -0.05
N ALA A 60 -9.80 -3.28 0.75
CA ALA A 60 -11.09 -3.84 0.38
C ALA A 60 -12.13 -2.74 0.16
N ILE A 61 -12.23 -1.78 1.09
CA ILE A 61 -13.14 -0.63 0.99
C ILE A 61 -12.79 0.23 -0.25
N ALA A 62 -11.50 0.50 -0.45
CA ALA A 62 -11.03 1.27 -1.60
C ALA A 62 -11.34 0.54 -2.91
N PHE A 63 -11.01 -0.75 -3.01
CA PHE A 63 -11.34 -1.54 -4.19
C PHE A 63 -12.83 -1.54 -4.49
N TRP A 64 -13.69 -1.71 -3.48
CA TRP A 64 -15.14 -1.70 -3.64
C TRP A 64 -15.66 -0.38 -4.25
N HIS A 65 -15.20 0.80 -3.76
CA HIS A 65 -15.60 2.08 -4.32
C HIS A 65 -15.11 2.27 -5.75
N PHE A 66 -13.81 2.05 -6.01
CA PHE A 66 -13.25 2.19 -7.36
C PHE A 66 -13.83 1.19 -8.37
N TYR A 67 -14.15 -0.03 -7.92
CA TYR A 67 -14.83 -1.04 -8.74
C TYR A 67 -16.25 -0.59 -9.10
N ARG A 68 -17.03 -0.14 -8.12
CA ARG A 68 -18.40 0.35 -8.37
C ARG A 68 -18.45 1.61 -9.25
N ALA A 69 -17.45 2.46 -9.16
CA ALA A 69 -17.29 3.61 -10.02
C ALA A 69 -16.80 3.25 -11.45
N GLY A 70 -16.63 1.96 -11.77
CA GLY A 70 -16.27 1.47 -13.11
C GLY A 70 -14.81 1.66 -13.49
N HIS A 71 -13.92 1.89 -12.52
CA HIS A 71 -12.50 2.16 -12.80
C HIS A 71 -11.62 0.90 -12.84
N HIS A 72 -12.13 -0.27 -12.44
CA HIS A 72 -11.37 -1.51 -12.45
C HIS A 72 -11.31 -2.15 -13.84
N VAL A 73 -10.09 -2.50 -14.26
CA VAL A 73 -9.81 -3.18 -15.52
C VAL A 73 -9.16 -4.54 -15.22
N PRO A 74 -9.93 -5.66 -15.23
CA PRO A 74 -9.41 -6.98 -14.88
C PRO A 74 -8.21 -7.42 -15.73
N LYS A 75 -8.25 -7.14 -17.03
CA LYS A 75 -7.15 -7.46 -17.96
C LYS A 75 -5.84 -6.78 -17.60
N LEU A 76 -5.89 -5.62 -16.95
CA LEU A 76 -4.72 -4.92 -16.43
C LEU A 76 -4.24 -5.57 -15.12
N THR A 77 -5.15 -5.93 -14.24
CA THR A 77 -4.85 -6.35 -12.87
C THR A 77 -4.35 -7.79 -12.77
N ILE A 78 -5.00 -8.73 -13.45
CA ILE A 78 -4.76 -10.17 -13.32
C ILE A 78 -3.30 -10.56 -13.58
N PRO A 79 -2.62 -10.07 -14.66
CA PRO A 79 -1.24 -10.46 -14.93
C PRO A 79 -0.25 -10.09 -13.80
N PHE A 80 -0.49 -8.97 -13.11
CA PHE A 80 0.35 -8.58 -11.97
C PHE A 80 0.10 -9.46 -10.74
N ILE A 81 -1.14 -9.87 -10.50
CA ILE A 81 -1.52 -10.68 -9.32
C ILE A 81 -0.98 -12.10 -9.39
N VAL A 82 -0.95 -12.72 -10.56
CA VAL A 82 -0.60 -14.14 -10.74
C VAL A 82 0.74 -14.51 -10.10
N ALA A 83 1.78 -13.71 -10.29
CA ALA A 83 3.09 -13.97 -9.69
C ALA A 83 3.27 -13.25 -8.35
N SER A 84 2.56 -12.15 -8.11
CA SER A 84 2.73 -11.39 -6.87
C SER A 84 2.23 -12.15 -5.64
N VAL A 85 1.10 -12.83 -5.75
CA VAL A 85 0.50 -13.56 -4.63
C VAL A 85 1.41 -14.66 -4.08
N PRO A 86 1.92 -15.63 -4.88
CA PRO A 86 2.81 -16.65 -4.37
C PRO A 86 4.13 -16.09 -3.83
N LEU A 87 4.68 -15.05 -4.48
CA LEU A 87 5.93 -14.44 -4.03
C LEU A 87 5.73 -13.57 -2.78
N ALA A 88 4.60 -12.88 -2.62
CA ALA A 88 4.26 -12.19 -1.37
C ALA A 88 4.03 -13.16 -0.21
N MET A 89 3.39 -14.30 -0.46
CA MET A 89 3.20 -15.36 0.53
C MET A 89 4.55 -15.93 0.98
N PHE A 90 5.44 -16.26 0.04
CA PHE A 90 6.79 -16.71 0.35
C PHE A 90 7.57 -15.63 1.13
N ALA A 91 7.53 -14.37 0.70
CA ALA A 91 8.20 -13.26 1.38
C ALA A 91 7.64 -13.00 2.79
N GLY A 92 6.33 -13.19 2.99
CA GLY A 92 5.66 -13.09 4.28
C GLY A 92 6.12 -14.14 5.30
N SER A 93 6.59 -15.31 4.83
CA SER A 93 7.15 -16.36 5.67
C SER A 93 8.63 -16.12 6.07
N LEU A 94 9.28 -15.12 5.48
CA LEU A 94 10.68 -14.81 5.78
C LEU A 94 10.81 -13.93 7.03
N LYS A 95 11.75 -14.31 7.90
CA LYS A 95 12.22 -13.44 8.98
C LYS A 95 13.26 -12.49 8.40
N VAL A 96 12.91 -11.21 8.31
CA VAL A 96 13.83 -10.17 7.84
C VAL A 96 14.16 -9.26 9.01
N GLU A 97 15.45 -9.14 9.32
CA GLU A 97 15.94 -8.29 10.39
C GLU A 97 15.86 -6.80 10.04
N GLY A 98 15.72 -5.97 11.09
CA GLY A 98 15.32 -4.58 10.97
C GLY A 98 16.15 -3.71 10.03
N SER A 99 17.49 -3.81 10.03
CA SER A 99 18.38 -2.96 9.22
C SER A 99 18.25 -3.20 7.71
N VAL A 100 18.15 -4.47 7.30
CA VAL A 100 17.94 -4.81 5.87
C VAL A 100 16.54 -4.39 5.41
N TYR A 101 15.56 -4.60 6.28
CA TYR A 101 14.19 -4.14 6.06
C TYR A 101 14.12 -2.63 5.82
N ASP A 102 14.71 -1.83 6.70
CA ASP A 102 14.67 -0.37 6.62
C ASP A 102 15.37 0.17 5.38
N LEU A 103 16.50 -0.43 5.00
CA LEU A 103 17.23 -0.06 3.79
C LEU A 103 16.41 -0.34 2.53
N LEU A 104 15.86 -1.55 2.41
CA LEU A 104 15.06 -1.94 1.24
C LEU A 104 13.81 -1.07 1.08
N LEU A 105 13.12 -0.79 2.18
CA LEU A 105 11.96 0.08 2.17
C LEU A 105 12.33 1.50 1.75
N SER A 106 13.40 2.07 2.30
CA SER A 106 13.86 3.42 1.97
C SER A 106 14.19 3.54 0.49
N ILE A 107 14.94 2.60 -0.07
CA ILE A 107 15.29 2.57 -1.50
C ILE A 107 14.01 2.52 -2.35
N CYS A 108 13.08 1.61 -2.05
CA CYS A 108 11.83 1.47 -2.80
C CYS A 108 10.98 2.75 -2.80
N LEU A 109 10.84 3.39 -1.63
CA LEU A 109 10.03 4.60 -1.49
C LEU A 109 10.68 5.81 -2.17
N VAL A 110 11.99 6.00 -2.02
CA VAL A 110 12.72 7.08 -2.68
C VAL A 110 12.66 6.94 -4.20
N LEU A 111 12.89 5.74 -4.73
CA LEU A 111 12.79 5.48 -6.18
C LEU A 111 11.37 5.72 -6.70
N ALA A 112 10.34 5.30 -5.96
CA ALA A 112 8.95 5.52 -6.35
C ALA A 112 8.59 7.01 -6.36
N ALA A 113 8.96 7.74 -5.30
CA ALA A 113 8.72 9.18 -5.21
C ALA A 113 9.48 9.96 -6.29
N TRP A 114 10.77 9.66 -6.48
CA TRP A 114 11.60 10.31 -7.50
C TRP A 114 11.05 10.09 -8.92
N ARG A 115 10.70 8.86 -9.23
CA ARG A 115 10.11 8.53 -10.55
C ARG A 115 8.79 9.23 -10.78
N LEU A 116 7.92 9.31 -9.78
CA LEU A 116 6.65 9.99 -9.95
C LEU A 116 6.77 11.52 -10.07
N TYR A 117 7.76 12.09 -9.37
CA TYR A 117 8.07 13.52 -9.47
C TYR A 117 8.68 13.89 -10.84
N THR A 118 9.58 13.06 -11.38
CA THR A 118 10.30 13.34 -12.63
C THR A 118 9.47 13.12 -13.90
N VAL A 119 8.39 12.32 -13.82
CA VAL A 119 7.53 12.12 -14.97
C VAL A 119 6.48 13.21 -15.05
N GLY A 120 6.71 14.12 -16.00
CA GLY A 120 5.84 15.23 -16.31
C GLY A 120 4.37 14.84 -16.56
N THR A 121 3.53 15.85 -16.53
CA THR A 121 2.06 15.78 -16.67
C THR A 121 1.57 15.53 -18.10
N GLU A 122 2.40 14.97 -18.98
CA GLU A 122 1.89 14.68 -20.31
C GLU A 122 0.72 13.69 -20.24
N GLU A 123 -0.48 14.22 -20.41
CA GLU A 123 -1.70 13.48 -20.70
C GLU A 123 -1.57 12.90 -22.12
N GLY A 124 -0.77 11.86 -22.23
CA GLY A 124 -0.69 11.11 -23.48
C GLY A 124 -1.68 9.94 -23.44
N ASP A 125 -2.11 9.52 -24.62
CA ASP A 125 -3.00 8.37 -24.76
C ASP A 125 -2.50 7.13 -24.02
N ILE A 126 -3.44 6.38 -23.43
CA ILE A 126 -3.14 5.12 -22.76
C ILE A 126 -2.59 4.15 -23.78
N ARG A 127 -1.41 3.58 -23.53
CA ARG A 127 -0.74 2.62 -24.43
C ARG A 127 -1.35 1.21 -24.42
N GLY A 128 -2.44 1.02 -23.69
CA GLY A 128 -3.10 -0.28 -23.52
C GLY A 128 -2.53 -1.13 -22.39
N VAL A 129 -3.06 -2.36 -22.29
CA VAL A 129 -2.68 -3.31 -21.23
C VAL A 129 -1.30 -3.90 -21.53
N PRO A 130 -0.39 -4.02 -20.52
CA PRO A 130 0.93 -4.61 -20.73
C PRO A 130 0.84 -6.09 -21.12
N GLN A 131 1.83 -6.55 -21.86
CA GLN A 131 1.98 -7.97 -22.17
C GLN A 131 2.29 -8.77 -20.90
N TRP A 132 1.86 -10.02 -20.86
CA TRP A 132 2.06 -10.92 -19.72
C TRP A 132 3.52 -11.13 -19.36
N ASN A 133 4.41 -11.21 -20.34
CA ASN A 133 5.85 -11.36 -20.16
C ASN A 133 6.50 -10.16 -19.42
N VAL A 134 5.83 -9.01 -19.35
CA VAL A 134 6.27 -7.82 -18.59
C VAL A 134 5.51 -7.71 -17.28
N ALA A 135 4.19 -7.90 -17.31
CA ALA A 135 3.34 -7.71 -16.14
C ALA A 135 3.57 -8.76 -15.05
N VAL A 136 3.73 -10.03 -15.43
CA VAL A 136 3.94 -11.15 -14.47
C VAL A 136 5.24 -10.98 -13.68
N PRO A 137 6.43 -10.82 -14.29
CA PRO A 137 7.67 -10.62 -13.52
C PRO A 137 7.67 -9.32 -12.72
N THR A 138 7.08 -8.24 -13.27
CA THR A 138 6.95 -6.98 -12.52
C THR A 138 6.07 -7.15 -11.29
N GLY A 139 4.90 -7.79 -11.45
CA GLY A 139 4.01 -8.11 -10.34
C GLY A 139 4.68 -8.98 -9.28
N GLY A 140 5.41 -10.01 -9.72
CA GLY A 140 6.17 -10.91 -8.84
C GLY A 140 7.24 -10.18 -8.02
N ALA A 141 8.05 -9.34 -8.67
CA ALA A 141 9.07 -8.55 -7.98
C ALA A 141 8.47 -7.59 -6.95
N ILE A 142 7.36 -6.91 -7.31
CA ILE A 142 6.64 -6.02 -6.39
C ILE A 142 6.02 -6.83 -5.24
N GLY A 143 5.41 -7.99 -5.53
CA GLY A 143 4.81 -8.86 -4.52
C GLY A 143 5.85 -9.34 -3.51
N PHE A 144 7.01 -9.81 -3.97
CA PHE A 144 8.10 -10.21 -3.12
C PHE A 144 8.60 -9.06 -2.23
N ALA A 145 8.96 -7.92 -2.83
CA ALA A 145 9.39 -6.74 -2.10
C ALA A 145 8.34 -6.27 -1.09
N SER A 146 7.07 -6.32 -1.47
CA SER A 146 5.93 -5.97 -0.63
C SER A 146 5.78 -6.89 0.60
N GLY A 147 5.94 -8.20 0.42
CA GLY A 147 5.89 -9.17 1.51
C GLY A 147 7.06 -9.03 2.47
N VAL A 148 8.28 -8.80 1.94
CA VAL A 148 9.47 -8.53 2.77
C VAL A 148 9.27 -7.26 3.60
N VAL A 149 8.82 -6.18 2.96
CA VAL A 149 8.78 -4.84 3.55
C VAL A 149 7.48 -4.54 4.33
N GLY A 150 6.40 -5.24 4.03
CA GLY A 150 5.12 -5.04 4.73
C GLY A 150 4.21 -3.96 4.14
N ILE A 151 4.47 -3.44 2.91
CA ILE A 151 3.74 -2.28 2.36
C ILE A 151 2.56 -2.61 1.45
N GLY A 152 2.29 -3.88 1.16
CA GLY A 152 1.17 -4.29 0.29
C GLY A 152 1.37 -4.04 -1.21
N GLY A 153 2.42 -3.32 -1.64
CA GLY A 153 2.87 -3.16 -3.02
C GLY A 153 2.18 -2.10 -3.87
N GLY A 154 1.04 -1.54 -3.47
CA GLY A 154 0.32 -0.53 -4.25
C GLY A 154 1.15 0.73 -4.53
N VAL A 155 1.93 1.17 -3.54
CA VAL A 155 2.85 2.31 -3.63
C VAL A 155 3.90 2.12 -4.73
N LEU A 156 4.30 0.88 -5.02
CA LEU A 156 5.25 0.55 -6.08
C LEU A 156 4.56 0.36 -7.42
N LEU A 157 3.37 -0.26 -7.44
CA LEU A 157 2.65 -0.58 -8.67
C LEU A 157 2.09 0.66 -9.36
N SER A 158 1.43 1.56 -8.62
CA SER A 158 0.75 2.73 -9.20
C SER A 158 1.67 3.63 -10.01
N PRO A 159 2.88 4.01 -9.55
CA PRO A 159 3.82 4.75 -10.37
C PRO A 159 4.18 4.04 -11.69
N ILE A 160 4.40 2.73 -11.65
CA ILE A 160 4.75 1.96 -12.85
C ILE A 160 3.60 2.01 -13.87
N LEU A 161 2.35 1.80 -13.42
CA LEU A 161 1.19 1.87 -14.30
C LEU A 161 1.04 3.24 -14.97
N LEU A 162 1.25 4.31 -14.22
CA LEU A 162 1.15 5.68 -14.72
C LEU A 162 2.32 6.05 -15.65
N LEU A 163 3.55 5.73 -15.25
CA LEU A 163 4.76 6.01 -16.03
C LEU A 163 4.77 5.31 -17.39
N LYS A 164 4.29 4.08 -17.42
CA LYS A 164 4.19 3.30 -18.66
C LYS A 164 2.94 3.64 -19.47
N ARG A 165 2.06 4.52 -18.95
CA ARG A 165 0.77 4.87 -19.56
C ARG A 165 -0.12 3.65 -19.80
N TRP A 166 -0.09 2.68 -18.86
CA TRP A 166 -0.95 1.49 -18.92
C TRP A 166 -2.30 1.69 -18.25
N ALA A 167 -2.45 2.74 -17.46
CA ALA A 167 -3.67 3.04 -16.73
C ALA A 167 -3.87 4.56 -16.56
N THR A 168 -5.14 4.97 -16.45
CA THR A 168 -5.49 6.28 -15.89
C THR A 168 -5.21 6.29 -14.38
N PRO A 169 -5.10 7.45 -13.72
CA PRO A 169 -4.94 7.53 -12.27
C PRO A 169 -6.01 6.74 -11.49
N LYS A 170 -7.28 6.80 -11.88
CA LYS A 170 -8.34 6.04 -11.22
C LYS A 170 -8.28 4.53 -11.50
N SER A 171 -7.92 4.11 -12.73
CA SER A 171 -7.72 2.69 -13.03
C SER A 171 -6.47 2.13 -12.33
N ALA A 172 -5.42 2.93 -12.19
CA ALA A 172 -4.24 2.57 -11.41
C ALA A 172 -4.60 2.41 -9.92
N ALA A 173 -5.44 3.31 -9.36
CA ALA A 173 -5.92 3.22 -7.99
C ALA A 173 -6.77 1.95 -7.77
N ALA A 174 -7.70 1.64 -8.67
CA ALA A 174 -8.50 0.41 -8.60
C ALA A 174 -7.62 -0.86 -8.65
N THR A 175 -6.63 -0.88 -9.55
CA THR A 175 -5.69 -2.00 -9.69
C THR A 175 -4.80 -2.12 -8.44
N ALA A 176 -4.30 -1.00 -7.92
CA ALA A 176 -3.48 -0.99 -6.71
C ALA A 176 -4.26 -1.48 -5.49
N ALA A 177 -5.53 -1.10 -5.34
CA ALA A 177 -6.34 -1.49 -4.20
C ALA A 177 -6.50 -3.02 -4.10
N ILE A 178 -6.91 -3.69 -5.18
CA ILE A 178 -7.02 -5.15 -5.16
C ILE A 178 -5.63 -5.82 -5.06
N PHE A 179 -4.60 -5.26 -5.68
CA PHE A 179 -3.23 -5.76 -5.58
C PHE A 179 -2.72 -5.71 -4.14
N VAL A 180 -2.94 -4.60 -3.42
CA VAL A 180 -2.61 -4.46 -1.99
C VAL A 180 -3.37 -5.48 -1.16
N TRP A 181 -4.66 -5.65 -1.42
CA TRP A 181 -5.50 -6.58 -0.68
C TRP A 181 -5.00 -8.01 -0.79
N VAL A 182 -4.81 -8.52 -2.02
CA VAL A 182 -4.36 -9.90 -2.24
C VAL A 182 -2.95 -10.16 -1.72
N ASN A 183 -2.03 -9.19 -1.86
CA ASN A 183 -0.66 -9.34 -1.36
C ASN A 183 -0.58 -9.27 0.17
N SER A 184 -1.39 -8.42 0.83
CA SER A 184 -1.47 -8.38 2.29
C SER A 184 -2.04 -9.68 2.85
N LEU A 185 -3.08 -10.23 2.20
CA LEU A 185 -3.64 -11.53 2.57
C LEU A 185 -2.61 -12.65 2.37
N ALA A 186 -1.93 -12.68 1.23
CA ALA A 186 -0.91 -13.67 0.91
C ALA A 186 0.26 -13.61 1.92
N SER A 187 0.74 -12.40 2.26
CA SER A 187 1.83 -12.22 3.22
C SER A 187 1.44 -12.68 4.63
N LEU A 188 0.23 -12.35 5.09
CA LEU A 188 -0.30 -12.86 6.36
C LEU A 188 -0.46 -14.37 6.35
N SER A 189 -0.93 -14.94 5.24
CA SER A 189 -1.02 -16.40 5.07
C SER A 189 0.36 -17.05 5.13
N GLY A 190 1.38 -16.44 4.53
CA GLY A 190 2.77 -16.91 4.61
C GLY A 190 3.30 -16.89 6.04
N ALA A 191 3.06 -15.82 6.80
CA ALA A 191 3.41 -15.72 8.21
C ALA A 191 2.68 -16.77 9.06
N ALA A 192 1.39 -17.01 8.78
CA ALA A 192 0.59 -18.03 9.47
C ALA A 192 1.13 -19.45 9.24
N LEU A 193 1.40 -19.81 7.99
CA LEU A 193 1.89 -21.14 7.62
C LEU A 193 3.29 -21.42 8.16
N SER A 194 4.08 -20.38 8.41
CA SER A 194 5.41 -20.48 9.03
C SER A 194 5.38 -20.37 10.57
N ASN A 195 4.20 -20.39 11.19
CA ASN A 195 4.01 -20.23 12.64
C ASN A 195 4.65 -18.95 13.21
N GLN A 196 4.56 -17.84 12.46
CA GLN A 196 5.16 -16.55 12.84
C GLN A 196 4.11 -15.47 13.09
N LEU A 197 2.83 -15.84 13.33
CA LEU A 197 1.80 -14.85 13.64
C LEU A 197 2.01 -14.27 15.03
N VAL A 198 2.03 -12.92 15.07
CA VAL A 198 2.19 -12.11 16.30
C VAL A 198 1.13 -11.01 16.35
N LEU A 199 -0.13 -11.36 16.10
CA LEU A 199 -1.25 -10.41 16.07
C LEU A 199 -1.84 -10.19 17.45
N GLU A 200 -2.02 -8.94 17.82
CA GLU A 200 -2.70 -8.49 19.06
C GLU A 200 -4.04 -7.83 18.71
N PHE A 201 -5.11 -8.59 18.84
CA PHE A 201 -6.45 -8.12 18.46
C PHE A 201 -6.94 -6.94 19.30
N GLU A 202 -6.57 -6.86 20.58
CA GLU A 202 -6.92 -5.74 21.47
C GLU A 202 -6.33 -4.41 20.94
N THR A 203 -5.10 -4.45 20.46
CA THR A 203 -4.43 -3.30 19.84
C THR A 203 -5.01 -2.96 18.46
N LEU A 204 -5.38 -3.98 17.67
CA LEU A 204 -5.94 -3.78 16.34
C LEU A 204 -7.34 -3.17 16.37
N LEU A 205 -8.16 -3.46 17.36
CA LEU A 205 -9.56 -3.06 17.38
C LEU A 205 -9.77 -1.54 17.26
N PRO A 206 -9.14 -0.67 18.11
CA PRO A 206 -9.26 0.78 17.93
C PRO A 206 -8.68 1.29 16.62
N PHE A 207 -7.61 0.65 16.11
CA PHE A 207 -7.02 1.01 14.83
C PHE A 207 -7.95 0.69 13.67
N PHE A 208 -8.65 -0.44 13.69
CA PHE A 208 -9.64 -0.79 12.67
C PHE A 208 -10.75 0.26 12.57
N PHE A 209 -11.31 0.72 13.67
CA PHE A 209 -12.34 1.77 13.65
C PHE A 209 -11.81 3.06 12.98
N ALA A 210 -10.61 3.49 13.33
CA ALA A 210 -9.99 4.67 12.76
C ALA A 210 -9.79 4.53 11.24
N VAL A 211 -9.19 3.41 10.79
CA VAL A 211 -8.87 3.23 9.37
C VAL A 211 -10.09 2.89 8.51
N ILE A 212 -11.14 2.25 9.07
CA ILE A 212 -12.40 2.01 8.36
C ILE A 212 -13.05 3.35 7.98
N ILE A 213 -13.18 4.25 8.95
CA ILE A 213 -13.79 5.57 8.72
C ILE A 213 -12.95 6.36 7.70
N GLY A 214 -11.64 6.44 7.91
CA GLY A 214 -10.73 7.13 7.00
C GLY A 214 -10.72 6.51 5.61
N GLY A 215 -10.65 5.19 5.52
CA GLY A 215 -10.66 4.44 4.27
C GLY A 215 -11.94 4.64 3.48
N PHE A 216 -13.09 4.64 4.16
CA PHE A 216 -14.39 4.89 3.51
C PHE A 216 -14.49 6.31 2.95
N ILE A 217 -14.15 7.32 3.73
CA ILE A 217 -14.19 8.73 3.31
C ILE A 217 -13.21 8.95 2.14
N GLY A 218 -11.96 8.51 2.30
CA GLY A 218 -10.91 8.73 1.31
C GLY A 218 -11.19 8.02 -0.01
N SER A 219 -11.57 6.75 0.02
CA SER A 219 -11.82 5.98 -1.20
C SER A 219 -13.05 6.45 -1.96
N ARG A 220 -14.11 6.86 -1.27
CA ARG A 220 -15.29 7.45 -1.90
C ARG A 220 -14.94 8.77 -2.58
N PHE A 221 -14.21 9.64 -1.88
CA PHE A 221 -13.72 10.89 -2.49
C PHE A 221 -12.87 10.62 -3.74
N GLY A 222 -11.93 9.67 -3.65
CA GLY A 222 -11.04 9.33 -4.75
C GLY A 222 -11.75 8.71 -5.96
N ALA A 223 -12.69 7.79 -5.72
CA ALA A 223 -13.39 7.09 -6.78
C ALA A 223 -14.42 7.98 -7.48
N ASP A 224 -15.27 8.68 -6.73
CA ASP A 224 -16.45 9.34 -7.25
C ASP A 224 -16.24 10.84 -7.49
N VAL A 225 -15.61 11.54 -6.56
CA VAL A 225 -15.59 13.01 -6.51
C VAL A 225 -14.34 13.61 -7.15
N ALA A 226 -13.16 13.09 -6.80
CA ALA A 226 -11.89 13.69 -7.21
C ALA A 226 -11.62 13.51 -8.70
N PRO A 227 -11.28 14.58 -9.44
CA PRO A 227 -10.83 14.46 -10.82
C PRO A 227 -9.44 13.79 -10.91
N GLN A 228 -9.12 13.23 -12.09
CA GLN A 228 -7.91 12.43 -12.32
C GLN A 228 -6.60 13.14 -11.88
N HIS A 229 -6.49 14.46 -12.15
CA HIS A 229 -5.30 15.23 -11.78
C HIS A 229 -5.14 15.40 -10.26
N ILE A 230 -6.23 15.45 -9.50
CA ILE A 230 -6.20 15.49 -8.02
C ILE A 230 -5.71 14.15 -7.47
N ILE A 231 -6.22 13.02 -7.99
CA ILE A 231 -5.76 11.69 -7.60
C ILE A 231 -4.25 11.56 -7.82
N ARG A 232 -3.75 12.04 -8.96
CA ARG A 232 -2.31 12.04 -9.24
C ARG A 232 -1.52 12.90 -8.24
N LYS A 233 -1.99 14.11 -7.92
CA LYS A 233 -1.34 14.98 -6.92
C LYS A 233 -1.32 14.34 -5.54
N LEU A 234 -2.44 13.76 -5.11
CA LEU A 234 -2.54 13.04 -3.84
C LEU A 234 -1.57 11.86 -3.79
N LEU A 235 -1.45 11.09 -4.88
CA LEU A 235 -0.49 10.00 -4.96
C LEU A 235 0.96 10.50 -4.77
N ILE A 236 1.34 11.62 -5.41
CA ILE A 236 2.66 12.22 -5.23
C ILE A 236 2.89 12.60 -3.76
N ILE A 237 1.92 13.25 -3.12
CA ILE A 237 2.01 13.65 -1.70
C ILE A 237 2.20 12.40 -0.82
N VAL A 238 1.40 11.37 -1.03
CA VAL A 238 1.48 10.10 -0.29
C VAL A 238 2.88 9.47 -0.41
N LEU A 239 3.45 9.45 -1.61
CA LEU A 239 4.78 8.89 -1.85
C LEU A 239 5.89 9.72 -1.21
N ILE A 240 5.80 11.05 -1.28
CA ILE A 240 6.78 11.95 -0.64
C ILE A 240 6.73 11.79 0.88
N VAL A 241 5.54 11.77 1.49
CA VAL A 241 5.37 11.56 2.93
C VAL A 241 5.95 10.21 3.36
N ALA A 242 5.67 9.15 2.60
CA ALA A 242 6.22 7.82 2.87
C ALA A 242 7.76 7.78 2.75
N ALA A 243 8.34 8.50 1.80
CA ALA A 243 9.79 8.58 1.60
C ALA A 243 10.49 9.41 2.67
N MET A 244 9.99 10.62 2.96
CA MET A 244 10.61 11.54 3.93
C MET A 244 10.76 10.94 5.31
N LYS A 245 9.74 10.21 5.77
CA LYS A 245 9.77 9.61 7.09
C LYS A 245 10.90 8.60 7.28
N ARG A 246 11.24 7.85 6.25
CA ARG A 246 12.34 6.86 6.30
C ARG A 246 13.71 7.51 6.34
N VAL A 247 13.86 8.64 5.65
CA VAL A 247 15.10 9.43 5.71
C VAL A 247 15.30 10.02 7.10
N VAL A 248 14.24 10.51 7.74
CA VAL A 248 14.30 11.04 9.12
C VAL A 248 14.51 9.93 10.16
N GLY A 249 14.03 8.71 9.93
CA GLY A 249 14.22 7.56 10.83
C GLY A 249 15.58 6.87 10.70
N LEU A 250 16.45 7.31 9.77
CA LEU A 250 17.83 6.84 9.63
C LEU A 250 18.84 7.70 10.42
N PHE A 251 18.41 8.82 11.00
CA PHE A 251 19.17 9.71 11.87
C PHE A 251 18.55 9.79 13.26
#